data_3d7128610d7c30cabb648439488d2bca
#
_entry.id   3d7128610d7c30cabb648439488d2bca
#
_cell.length_a   1.000
_cell.length_b   1.000
_cell.length_c   1.000
_cell.angle_alpha   90.00
_cell.angle_beta   90.00
_cell.angle_gamma   90.00
#
_symmetry.space_group_name_H-M   'P 1'
#
loop_
_entity.id
_entity.type
_entity.pdbx_description
1 polymer ?
#
loop_
_entity_poly.entity_id
_entity_poly.type
_entity_poly.pdbx_seq_one_letter_code
_entity_poly.pdbx_strand_id
1 'polypeptide(L)'
;TSGYVGDGRKPIYAIRPGGKGTINLKKGAVDKSIAWRQPKAAPYNPSTLVYKDLLYVLYDFGFFACFDAKTGAEVYGKVRVRERERTPFTSSPWAYGDKVFCLSEDGDCFVYKAGRKHELLRVNKLDELCMATPGMARGSLFIRTASRLYRISE
;
A
#
# COMPACT_ATOMS: atom_id res chain seq x y z
N THR A 1 6.00 -0.51 9.74
CA THR A 1 5.45 0.84 9.47
C THR A 1 4.75 1.38 10.70
N SER A 2 4.66 2.70 10.84
CA SER A 2 3.86 3.37 11.86
C SER A 2 3.29 4.65 11.24
N GLY A 3 1.98 4.75 11.16
CA GLY A 3 1.28 5.83 10.47
C GLY A 3 0.29 6.59 11.34
N TYR A 4 0.51 6.67 12.68
CA TYR A 4 -0.41 7.40 13.53
C TYR A 4 -0.53 8.89 13.14
N VAL A 5 -1.77 9.38 13.08
CA VAL A 5 -2.09 10.72 12.54
C VAL A 5 -1.67 11.84 13.50
N GLY A 6 -1.61 11.56 14.82
CA GLY A 6 -1.49 12.58 15.86
C GLY A 6 -0.11 13.20 16.07
N ASP A 7 0.99 12.53 15.72
CA ASP A 7 2.34 12.98 16.09
C ASP A 7 3.24 13.38 14.91
N GLY A 8 2.71 13.32 13.68
CA GLY A 8 3.45 13.64 12.45
C GLY A 8 4.59 12.68 12.11
N ARG A 9 4.84 11.69 12.94
CA ARG A 9 5.85 10.65 12.70
C ARG A 9 5.20 9.49 11.95
N LYS A 10 5.61 9.29 10.70
CA LYS A 10 5.06 8.24 9.82
C LYS A 10 6.19 7.49 9.13
N PRO A 11 7.11 6.85 9.88
CA PRO A 11 8.25 6.19 9.27
C PRO A 11 7.91 4.82 8.70
N ILE A 12 8.59 4.47 7.60
CA ILE A 12 8.77 3.10 7.13
C ILE A 12 10.22 2.70 7.40
N TYR A 13 10.42 1.51 7.92
CA TYR A 13 11.73 0.91 8.10
C TYR A 13 11.80 -0.41 7.32
N ALA A 14 12.88 -0.63 6.59
CA ALA A 14 13.23 -1.95 6.10
C ALA A 14 14.22 -2.57 7.08
N ILE A 15 13.82 -3.70 7.66
CA ILE A 15 14.62 -4.42 8.65
C ILE A 15 15.33 -5.59 7.96
N ARG A 16 16.63 -5.73 8.18
CA ARG A 16 17.42 -6.87 7.67
C ARG A 16 17.01 -8.15 8.38
N PRO A 17 16.89 -9.28 7.66
CA PRO A 17 16.69 -10.58 8.30
C PRO A 17 17.83 -10.90 9.29
N GLY A 18 17.48 -11.65 10.35
CA GLY A 18 18.47 -12.12 11.34
C GLY A 18 18.85 -11.12 12.43
N GLY A 19 18.29 -9.92 12.43
CA GLY A 19 18.45 -8.96 13.54
C GLY A 19 17.91 -9.53 14.86
N LYS A 20 18.66 -9.34 15.96
CA LYS A 20 18.27 -9.76 17.32
C LYS A 20 18.39 -8.58 18.28
N GLY A 21 17.55 -8.59 19.32
CA GLY A 21 17.55 -7.56 20.36
C GLY A 21 16.73 -6.32 20.01
N THR A 22 17.00 -5.22 20.67
CA THR A 22 16.26 -3.95 20.50
C THR A 22 16.84 -3.13 19.36
N ILE A 23 16.00 -2.75 18.40
CA ILE A 23 16.39 -1.87 17.29
C ILE A 23 16.34 -0.41 17.77
N ASN A 24 17.42 0.33 17.58
CA ASN A 24 17.50 1.73 17.95
C ASN A 24 16.86 2.62 16.86
N LEU A 25 15.66 3.13 17.12
CA LEU A 25 14.91 3.99 16.20
C LEU A 25 15.06 5.49 16.46
N LYS A 26 15.95 5.91 17.38
CA LYS A 26 16.19 7.34 17.65
C LYS A 26 16.65 8.07 16.39
N LYS A 27 16.24 9.35 16.26
CA LYS A 27 16.67 10.20 15.13
C LYS A 27 18.21 10.28 15.10
N GLY A 28 18.81 9.98 13.95
CA GLY A 28 20.26 9.97 13.77
C GLY A 28 20.99 8.69 14.23
N ALA A 29 20.30 7.76 14.90
CA ALA A 29 20.91 6.49 15.25
C ALA A 29 21.16 5.63 13.99
N VAL A 30 22.35 5.00 13.95
CA VAL A 30 22.71 3.99 12.96
C VAL A 30 22.53 2.63 13.63
N ASP A 31 21.57 1.84 13.15
CA ASP A 31 21.34 0.48 13.60
C ASP A 31 21.58 -0.49 12.43
N LYS A 32 22.44 -1.48 12.64
CA LYS A 32 22.82 -2.46 11.61
C LYS A 32 21.64 -3.31 11.11
N SER A 33 20.59 -3.43 11.92
CA SER A 33 19.36 -4.14 11.55
C SER A 33 18.49 -3.35 10.56
N ILE A 34 18.69 -2.03 10.43
CA ILE A 34 17.94 -1.20 9.51
C ILE A 34 18.67 -1.12 8.16
N ALA A 35 18.03 -1.60 7.11
CA ALA A 35 18.54 -1.46 5.74
C ALA A 35 18.39 -0.03 5.22
N TRP A 36 17.19 0.54 5.40
CA TRP A 36 16.88 1.92 5.07
C TRP A 36 15.65 2.42 5.86
N ARG A 37 15.44 3.73 5.79
CA ARG A 37 14.35 4.42 6.48
C ARG A 37 13.73 5.49 5.59
N GLN A 38 12.39 5.54 5.54
CA GLN A 38 11.62 6.64 4.99
C GLN A 38 10.84 7.34 6.12
N PRO A 39 11.17 8.59 6.49
CA PRO A 39 10.70 9.19 7.75
C PRO A 39 9.23 9.60 7.75
N LYS A 40 8.61 9.78 6.57
CA LYS A 40 7.24 10.33 6.42
C LYS A 40 6.38 9.54 5.42
N ALA A 41 6.72 8.29 5.14
CA ALA A 41 6.10 7.53 4.06
C ALA A 41 5.05 6.52 4.51
N ALA A 42 4.85 6.28 5.81
CA ALA A 42 3.90 5.28 6.27
C ALA A 42 2.44 5.73 6.08
N PRO A 43 1.56 4.82 5.63
CA PRO A 43 0.11 5.00 5.67
C PRO A 43 -0.41 4.80 7.10
N TYR A 44 -1.69 5.09 7.34
CA TYR A 44 -2.35 4.85 8.62
C TYR A 44 -3.01 3.46 8.67
N ASN A 45 -4.05 3.22 7.87
CA ASN A 45 -4.76 1.94 7.83
C ASN A 45 -4.16 0.91 6.86
N PRO A 46 -3.93 1.24 5.57
CA PRO A 46 -3.45 0.25 4.62
C PRO A 46 -2.06 -0.27 4.97
N SER A 47 -1.83 -1.57 4.81
CA SER A 47 -0.47 -2.12 4.83
C SER A 47 0.27 -1.76 3.54
N THR A 48 1.59 -1.70 3.61
CA THR A 48 2.42 -1.55 2.40
C THR A 48 2.56 -2.88 1.68
N LEU A 49 2.74 -2.83 0.35
CA LEU A 49 2.91 -4.00 -0.50
C LEU A 49 4.30 -4.01 -1.13
N VAL A 50 5.07 -5.08 -0.93
CA VAL A 50 6.29 -5.34 -1.69
C VAL A 50 5.97 -6.27 -2.85
N TYR A 51 6.22 -5.81 -4.08
CA TYR A 51 6.00 -6.60 -5.27
C TYR A 51 6.97 -6.20 -6.40
N LYS A 52 7.65 -7.18 -7.03
CA LYS A 52 8.65 -6.97 -8.11
C LYS A 52 9.72 -5.94 -7.73
N ASP A 53 10.38 -6.12 -6.59
CA ASP A 53 11.42 -5.23 -6.04
C ASP A 53 10.98 -3.79 -5.75
N LEU A 54 9.68 -3.53 -5.75
CA LEU A 54 9.08 -2.23 -5.45
C LEU A 54 8.21 -2.29 -4.20
N LEU A 55 8.23 -1.21 -3.41
CA LEU A 55 7.37 -1.01 -2.26
C LEU A 55 6.28 -0.02 -2.64
N TYR A 56 5.05 -0.49 -2.73
CA TYR A 56 3.87 0.33 -2.98
C TYR A 56 3.22 0.77 -1.67
N VAL A 57 2.89 2.04 -1.59
CA VAL A 57 2.27 2.66 -0.42
C VAL A 57 0.98 3.35 -0.82
N LEU A 58 -0.13 2.79 -0.35
CA LEU A 58 -1.46 3.38 -0.49
C LEU A 58 -1.79 4.16 0.78
N TYR A 59 -2.19 5.41 0.63
CA TYR A 59 -2.52 6.27 1.76
C TYR A 59 -4.02 6.43 1.92
N ASP A 60 -4.45 6.56 3.15
CA ASP A 60 -5.86 6.63 3.58
C ASP A 60 -6.71 7.68 2.85
N PHE A 61 -6.08 8.75 2.37
CA PHE A 61 -6.79 9.87 1.73
C PHE A 61 -6.61 9.93 0.22
N GLY A 62 -6.35 8.78 -0.41
CA GLY A 62 -6.32 8.68 -1.86
C GLY A 62 -5.02 9.15 -2.51
N PHE A 63 -3.88 8.84 -1.89
CA PHE A 63 -2.58 8.98 -2.52
C PHE A 63 -1.91 7.62 -2.68
N PHE A 64 -1.10 7.51 -3.71
CA PHE A 64 -0.32 6.32 -4.01
C PHE A 64 1.13 6.71 -4.28
N ALA A 65 2.08 5.96 -3.73
CA ALA A 65 3.51 6.18 -3.91
C ALA A 65 4.24 4.86 -4.12
N CYS A 66 5.44 4.93 -4.68
CA CYS A 66 6.29 3.78 -4.92
C CYS A 66 7.73 4.08 -4.54
N PHE A 67 8.37 3.13 -3.89
CA PHE A 67 9.77 3.17 -3.49
C PHE A 67 10.48 1.91 -3.98
N ASP A 68 11.77 2.02 -4.20
CA ASP A 68 12.62 0.86 -4.42
C ASP A 68 12.72 0.06 -3.11
N ALA A 69 12.35 -1.22 -3.13
CA ALA A 69 12.25 -2.01 -1.91
C ALA A 69 13.63 -2.32 -1.28
N LYS A 70 14.71 -2.30 -2.05
CA LYS A 70 16.06 -2.60 -1.57
C LYS A 70 16.73 -1.38 -0.94
N THR A 71 16.51 -0.21 -1.52
CA THR A 71 17.21 1.02 -1.15
C THR A 71 16.34 2.03 -0.40
N GLY A 72 15.01 1.92 -0.52
CA GLY A 72 14.06 2.90 -0.02
C GLY A 72 14.00 4.18 -0.84
N ALA A 73 14.71 4.26 -1.97
CA ALA A 73 14.67 5.42 -2.85
C ALA A 73 13.27 5.61 -3.44
N GLU A 74 12.81 6.85 -3.50
CA GLU A 74 11.54 7.18 -4.11
C GLU A 74 11.60 6.92 -5.63
N VAL A 75 10.62 6.15 -6.14
CA VAL A 75 10.45 5.87 -7.56
C VAL A 75 9.47 6.85 -8.17
N TYR A 76 8.33 7.02 -7.52
CA TYR A 76 7.42 8.15 -7.71
C TYR A 76 6.77 8.52 -6.37
N GLY A 77 6.60 9.81 -6.15
CA GLY A 77 6.06 10.34 -4.90
C GLY A 77 4.55 10.16 -4.78
N LYS A 78 3.96 10.90 -3.85
CA LYS A 78 2.52 10.86 -3.61
C LYS A 78 1.74 11.43 -4.79
N VAL A 79 1.17 10.54 -5.60
CA VAL A 79 0.25 10.89 -6.68
C VAL A 79 -1.18 10.65 -6.21
N ARG A 80 -2.11 11.54 -6.53
CA ARG A 80 -3.54 11.31 -6.24
C ARG A 80 -4.08 10.20 -7.14
N VAL A 81 -4.90 9.31 -6.56
CA VAL A 81 -5.61 8.27 -7.32
C VAL A 81 -6.74 8.86 -8.16
N ARG A 82 -7.32 9.99 -7.71
CA ARG A 82 -8.25 10.86 -8.45
C ARG A 82 -7.82 12.32 -8.33
N GLU A 83 -7.82 13.08 -9.41
CA GLU A 83 -7.25 14.43 -9.44
C GLU A 83 -7.96 15.44 -8.52
N ARG A 84 -9.25 15.33 -8.33
CA ARG A 84 -10.06 16.36 -7.64
C ARG A 84 -10.87 15.86 -6.45
N GLU A 85 -10.83 14.57 -6.13
CA GLU A 85 -11.67 13.98 -5.09
C GLU A 85 -10.85 13.29 -4.01
N ARG A 86 -11.33 13.40 -2.78
CA ARG A 86 -10.82 12.59 -1.68
C ARG A 86 -11.39 11.18 -1.83
N THR A 87 -10.51 10.21 -2.00
CA THR A 87 -10.87 8.80 -2.13
C THR A 87 -10.33 8.07 -0.90
N PRO A 88 -11.19 7.65 0.05
CA PRO A 88 -10.73 6.99 1.27
C PRO A 88 -10.35 5.54 1.01
N PHE A 89 -9.32 5.07 1.73
CA PHE A 89 -8.84 3.69 1.68
C PHE A 89 -8.59 3.15 3.08
N THR A 90 -9.27 2.06 3.42
CA THR A 90 -8.98 1.23 4.60
C THR A 90 -8.34 -0.10 4.19
N SER A 91 -8.72 -0.65 3.02
CA SER A 91 -8.13 -1.88 2.50
C SER A 91 -6.67 -1.69 2.08
N SER A 92 -5.87 -2.73 2.24
CA SER A 92 -4.49 -2.76 1.76
C SER A 92 -4.42 -3.06 0.27
N PRO A 93 -3.41 -2.54 -0.47
CA PRO A 93 -3.20 -2.92 -1.87
C PRO A 93 -2.78 -4.38 -1.98
N TRP A 94 -3.12 -5.01 -3.09
CA TRP A 94 -2.66 -6.35 -3.45
C TRP A 94 -2.15 -6.39 -4.88
N ALA A 95 -1.44 -7.47 -5.26
CA ALA A 95 -0.89 -7.61 -6.60
C ALA A 95 -1.19 -8.97 -7.20
N TYR A 96 -1.41 -9.00 -8.51
CA TYR A 96 -1.54 -10.21 -9.31
C TYR A 96 -1.07 -9.96 -10.74
N GLY A 97 -0.30 -10.90 -11.30
CA GLY A 97 0.29 -10.76 -12.63
C GLY A 97 1.26 -9.57 -12.73
N ASP A 98 0.94 -8.60 -13.57
CA ASP A 98 1.69 -7.36 -13.76
C ASP A 98 0.96 -6.12 -13.20
N LYS A 99 0.03 -6.32 -12.24
CA LYS A 99 -0.88 -5.29 -11.75
C LYS A 99 -0.84 -5.16 -10.24
N VAL A 100 -1.09 -3.93 -9.77
CA VAL A 100 -1.36 -3.59 -8.38
C VAL A 100 -2.77 -3.03 -8.30
N PHE A 101 -3.52 -3.48 -7.31
CA PHE A 101 -4.93 -3.15 -7.11
C PHE A 101 -5.10 -2.39 -5.80
N CYS A 102 -5.93 -1.36 -5.81
CA CYS A 102 -6.28 -0.53 -4.67
C CYS A 102 -7.81 -0.38 -4.61
N LEU A 103 -8.44 -0.95 -3.59
CA LEU A 103 -9.90 -0.90 -3.41
C LEU A 103 -10.26 0.21 -2.43
N SER A 104 -11.02 1.21 -2.88
CA SER A 104 -11.50 2.31 -2.05
C SER A 104 -12.70 1.91 -1.20
N GLU A 105 -13.00 2.73 -0.18
CA GLU A 105 -14.20 2.55 0.63
C GLU A 105 -15.49 2.72 -0.18
N ASP A 106 -15.45 3.52 -1.25
CA ASP A 106 -16.59 3.70 -2.17
C ASP A 106 -16.82 2.49 -3.11
N GLY A 107 -15.97 1.46 -3.03
CA GLY A 107 -16.06 0.26 -3.89
C GLY A 107 -15.39 0.40 -5.23
N ASP A 108 -14.61 1.46 -5.48
CA ASP A 108 -13.83 1.60 -6.70
C ASP A 108 -12.47 0.88 -6.57
N CYS A 109 -12.23 -0.07 -7.44
CA CYS A 109 -10.97 -0.79 -7.53
C CYS A 109 -10.08 -0.17 -8.62
N PHE A 110 -9.08 0.58 -8.21
CA PHE A 110 -8.06 1.16 -9.08
C PHE A 110 -7.02 0.11 -9.44
N VAL A 111 -6.80 -0.11 -10.73
CA VAL A 111 -5.85 -1.09 -11.25
C VAL A 111 -4.68 -0.36 -11.89
N TYR A 112 -3.50 -0.48 -11.29
CA TYR A 112 -2.26 0.12 -11.79
C TYR A 112 -1.37 -0.95 -12.42
N LYS A 113 -0.58 -0.56 -13.41
CA LYS A 113 0.52 -1.38 -13.89
C LYS A 113 1.61 -1.46 -12.83
N ALA A 114 2.04 -2.67 -12.50
CA ALA A 114 3.15 -2.85 -11.59
C ALA A 114 4.46 -2.42 -12.28
N GLY A 115 5.16 -1.43 -11.72
CA GLY A 115 6.39 -0.92 -12.32
C GLY A 115 6.81 0.45 -11.79
N ARG A 116 7.85 0.99 -12.42
CA ARG A 116 8.47 2.25 -12.01
C ARG A 116 7.75 3.52 -12.50
N LYS A 117 6.64 3.37 -13.22
CA LYS A 117 5.79 4.48 -13.67
C LYS A 117 4.44 4.39 -12.98
N HIS A 118 3.87 5.53 -12.59
CA HIS A 118 2.50 5.62 -12.12
C HIS A 118 1.57 5.57 -13.32
N GLU A 119 1.01 4.40 -13.61
CA GLU A 119 0.14 4.16 -14.78
C GLU A 119 -1.15 3.49 -14.32
N LEU A 120 -2.25 4.25 -14.32
CA LEU A 120 -3.59 3.74 -14.06
C LEU A 120 -4.12 3.07 -15.33
N LEU A 121 -4.42 1.77 -15.24
CA LEU A 121 -4.94 0.98 -16.37
C LEU A 121 -6.47 1.00 -16.43
N ARG A 122 -7.12 0.91 -15.25
CA ARG A 122 -8.57 0.77 -15.15
C ARG A 122 -9.09 1.13 -13.77
N VAL A 123 -10.38 1.50 -13.71
CA VAL A 123 -11.17 1.54 -12.47
C VAL A 123 -12.36 0.62 -12.64
N ASN A 124 -12.50 -0.38 -11.78
CA ASN A 124 -13.67 -1.26 -11.72
C ASN A 124 -14.52 -0.83 -10.54
N LYS A 125 -15.85 -0.86 -10.69
CA LYS A 125 -16.78 -0.38 -9.66
C LYS A 125 -17.60 -1.53 -9.08
N LEU A 126 -17.76 -1.51 -7.77
CA LEU A 126 -18.68 -2.38 -7.04
C LEU A 126 -19.90 -1.59 -6.54
N ASP A 127 -19.82 -0.26 -6.54
CA ASP A 127 -20.84 0.69 -6.10
C ASP A 127 -21.39 0.39 -4.70
N GLU A 128 -20.52 -0.09 -3.79
CA GLU A 128 -20.87 -0.47 -2.43
C GLU A 128 -19.66 -0.31 -1.50
N LEU A 129 -19.90 0.03 -0.23
CA LEU A 129 -18.85 0.21 0.77
C LEU A 129 -17.96 -1.02 0.90
N CYS A 130 -16.66 -0.82 0.77
CA CYS A 130 -15.60 -1.83 0.89
C CYS A 130 -14.51 -1.37 1.86
N MET A 131 -14.33 -2.08 2.97
CA MET A 131 -13.28 -1.78 3.96
C MET A 131 -12.24 -2.89 4.08
N ALA A 132 -12.62 -4.13 3.77
CA ALA A 132 -11.75 -5.28 3.90
C ALA A 132 -10.77 -5.39 2.72
N THR A 133 -9.53 -5.76 3.01
CA THR A 133 -8.58 -6.17 1.98
C THR A 133 -9.07 -7.45 1.31
N PRO A 134 -9.17 -7.48 -0.04
CA PRO A 134 -9.54 -8.70 -0.76
C PRO A 134 -8.59 -9.86 -0.52
N GLY A 135 -9.14 -11.06 -0.45
CA GLY A 135 -8.38 -12.29 -0.30
C GLY A 135 -8.21 -13.03 -1.63
N MET A 136 -7.06 -13.64 -1.86
CA MET A 136 -6.82 -14.51 -3.01
C MET A 136 -6.57 -15.94 -2.54
N ALA A 137 -7.37 -16.88 -3.03
CA ALA A 137 -7.22 -18.30 -2.73
C ALA A 137 -7.75 -19.18 -3.86
N ARG A 138 -7.04 -20.28 -4.14
CA ARG A 138 -7.47 -21.32 -5.10
C ARG A 138 -7.95 -20.76 -6.45
N GLY A 139 -7.17 -19.82 -7.05
CA GLY A 139 -7.51 -19.20 -8.33
C GLY A 139 -8.70 -18.24 -8.30
N SER A 140 -9.17 -17.87 -7.13
CA SER A 140 -10.29 -16.94 -6.98
C SER A 140 -9.90 -15.72 -6.15
N LEU A 141 -10.49 -14.58 -6.48
CA LEU A 141 -10.46 -13.34 -5.71
C LEU A 141 -11.77 -13.22 -4.92
N PHE A 142 -11.67 -12.98 -3.63
CA PHE A 142 -12.81 -12.78 -2.74
C PHE A 142 -12.84 -11.33 -2.29
N ILE A 143 -13.95 -10.63 -2.54
CA ILE A 143 -14.16 -9.23 -2.13
C ILE A 143 -15.41 -9.19 -1.25
N ARG A 144 -15.25 -8.64 -0.04
CA ARG A 144 -16.36 -8.37 0.86
C ARG A 144 -16.76 -6.91 0.77
N THR A 145 -18.02 -6.66 0.50
CA THR A 145 -18.68 -5.35 0.58
C THR A 145 -19.57 -5.28 1.83
N ALA A 146 -20.28 -4.19 2.02
CA ALA A 146 -21.20 -4.02 3.15
C ALA A 146 -22.28 -5.12 3.21
N SER A 147 -22.86 -5.51 2.06
CA SER A 147 -23.97 -6.47 1.99
C SER A 147 -23.62 -7.80 1.31
N ARG A 148 -22.47 -7.94 0.63
CA ARG A 148 -22.14 -9.08 -0.23
C ARG A 148 -20.73 -9.62 -0.03
N LEU A 149 -20.56 -10.89 -0.40
CA LEU A 149 -19.28 -11.53 -0.61
C LEU A 149 -19.19 -11.98 -2.06
N TYR A 150 -18.30 -11.35 -2.82
CA TYR A 150 -18.03 -11.74 -4.21
C TYR A 150 -16.92 -12.77 -4.26
N ARG A 151 -17.12 -13.78 -5.11
CA ARG A 151 -16.07 -14.66 -5.59
C ARG A 151 -15.90 -14.44 -7.08
N ILE A 152 -14.71 -14.02 -7.50
CA ILE A 152 -14.35 -13.79 -8.88
C ILE A 152 -13.31 -14.84 -9.27
N SER A 153 -13.59 -15.63 -10.28
CA SER A 153 -12.68 -16.65 -10.85
C SER A 153 -12.71 -16.54 -12.38
N GLU A 154 -11.68 -17.03 -13.02
CA GLU A 154 -11.68 -17.28 -14.47
C GLU A 154 -12.70 -18.35 -14.84
#